data_ee6dfae1aa8013480f3d0367cf98ab33
#
_entry.id   ee6dfae1aa8013480f3d0367cf98ab33
#
_cell.length_a   1.000
_cell.length_b   1.000
_cell.length_c   1.000
_cell.angle_alpha   90.00
_cell.angle_beta   90.00
_cell.angle_gamma   90.00
#
_symmetry.space_group_name_H-M   'P 1'
#
loop_
_entity.id
_entity.type
_entity.pdbx_description
1 polymer ?
#
loop_
_entity_poly.entity_id
_entity_poly.type
_entity_poly.pdbx_seq_one_letter_code
_entity_poly.pdbx_strand_id
1 'polypeptide(L)'
;YYQGLLDDAEQMPARNSKRHKVVHPENMPWEMARQGLLKHLLNESMNTRIETVDAYMQIIPPGSKSGKHRHLAEECVYVLEGRGYDLHQDCDVEITDTYHWTPQDEIKRYEWEAGDVIYIPPNTIHQHFNADPDRPVRLISSINRIFKYCGLNDLEQIENAPEFDPSVVLDGERILQYLRK
;
A
#
# COMPACT_ATOMS: atom_id res chain seq x y z
N TYR A 1 15.39 -29.34 11.47
CA TYR A 1 14.89 -27.96 11.46
C TYR A 1 15.95 -26.96 11.86
N TYR A 2 16.55 -27.11 13.09
CA TYR A 2 17.52 -26.14 13.62
C TYR A 2 18.80 -26.03 12.76
N GLN A 3 19.34 -27.17 12.29
CA GLN A 3 20.48 -27.16 11.38
C GLN A 3 20.17 -26.34 10.10
N GLY A 4 18.96 -26.47 9.54
CA GLY A 4 18.55 -25.69 8.38
C GLY A 4 18.51 -24.17 8.64
N LEU A 5 18.17 -23.73 9.87
CA LEU A 5 18.26 -22.31 10.24
C LEU A 5 19.69 -21.80 10.29
N LEU A 6 20.62 -22.61 10.77
CA LEU A 6 22.05 -22.27 10.80
C LEU A 6 22.64 -22.19 9.39
N ASP A 7 22.33 -23.17 8.54
CA ASP A 7 22.77 -23.21 7.14
C ASP A 7 22.21 -21.99 6.36
N ASP A 8 20.97 -21.61 6.61
CA ASP A 8 20.35 -20.43 6.01
C ASP A 8 21.03 -19.12 6.46
N ALA A 9 21.31 -18.99 7.75
CA ALA A 9 22.01 -17.83 8.29
C ALA A 9 23.43 -17.71 7.72
N GLU A 10 24.14 -18.82 7.56
CA GLU A 10 25.48 -18.85 6.97
C GLU A 10 25.48 -18.43 5.50
N GLN A 11 24.45 -18.82 4.75
CA GLN A 11 24.32 -18.49 3.32
C GLN A 11 23.79 -17.07 3.08
N MET A 12 23.17 -16.43 4.08
CA MET A 12 22.54 -15.13 3.96
C MET A 12 23.47 -14.03 3.41
N PRO A 13 24.73 -13.86 3.86
CA PRO A 13 25.63 -12.84 3.32
C PRO A 13 25.87 -12.99 1.82
N ALA A 14 26.05 -14.23 1.34
CA ALA A 14 26.27 -14.51 -0.08
C ALA A 14 25.04 -14.24 -0.92
N ARG A 15 23.84 -14.56 -0.42
CA ARG A 15 22.57 -14.19 -1.07
C ARG A 15 22.38 -12.68 -1.10
N ASN A 16 22.61 -12.00 0.02
CA ASN A 16 22.43 -10.55 0.13
C ASN A 16 23.37 -9.75 -0.76
N SER A 17 24.56 -10.27 -1.05
CA SER A 17 25.49 -9.61 -1.99
C SER A 17 25.00 -9.57 -3.43
N LYS A 18 24.08 -10.46 -3.80
CA LYS A 18 23.48 -10.58 -5.14
C LYS A 18 22.12 -9.86 -5.27
N ARG A 19 21.56 -9.33 -4.17
CA ARG A 19 20.27 -8.64 -4.18
C ARG A 19 20.41 -7.22 -4.75
N HIS A 20 19.40 -6.79 -5.47
CA HIS A 20 19.35 -5.46 -6.07
C HIS A 20 19.31 -4.36 -5.01
N LYS A 21 20.01 -3.27 -5.28
CA LYS A 21 19.93 -2.03 -4.50
C LYS A 21 19.13 -0.94 -5.23
N VAL A 22 18.90 -1.15 -6.51
CA VAL A 22 18.08 -0.29 -7.38
C VAL A 22 17.10 -1.20 -8.11
N VAL A 23 15.82 -0.87 -8.07
CA VAL A 23 14.78 -1.52 -8.87
C VAL A 23 14.46 -0.57 -10.03
N HIS A 24 14.60 -1.04 -11.25
CA HIS A 24 14.30 -0.26 -12.46
C HIS A 24 12.81 -0.38 -12.83
N PRO A 25 12.23 0.62 -13.51
CA PRO A 25 10.78 0.67 -13.81
C PRO A 25 10.23 -0.56 -14.55
N GLU A 26 11.05 -1.22 -15.38
CA GLU A 26 10.70 -2.45 -16.08
C GLU A 26 10.53 -3.67 -15.15
N ASN A 27 11.11 -3.60 -13.96
CA ASN A 27 11.01 -4.64 -12.91
C ASN A 27 9.95 -4.30 -11.85
N MET A 28 9.17 -3.25 -12.06
CA MET A 28 8.09 -2.80 -11.18
C MET A 28 6.74 -3.26 -11.76
N PRO A 29 6.16 -4.37 -11.27
CA PRO A 29 4.93 -4.91 -11.84
C PRO A 29 3.72 -4.02 -11.53
N TRP A 30 2.75 -4.06 -12.45
CA TRP A 30 1.45 -3.47 -12.26
C TRP A 30 0.46 -4.51 -11.76
N GLU A 31 -0.50 -4.09 -10.95
CA GLU A 31 -1.57 -4.91 -10.42
C GLU A 31 -2.89 -4.14 -10.41
N MET A 32 -3.98 -4.78 -10.83
CA MET A 32 -5.32 -4.33 -10.52
C MET A 32 -5.74 -5.01 -9.22
N ALA A 33 -5.50 -4.32 -8.13
CA ALA A 33 -5.81 -4.77 -6.79
C ALA A 33 -7.21 -4.30 -6.35
N ARG A 34 -7.69 -4.83 -5.22
CA ARG A 34 -8.91 -4.33 -4.56
C ARG A 34 -8.80 -2.86 -4.15
N GLN A 35 -7.58 -2.35 -4.05
CA GLN A 35 -7.25 -0.94 -3.80
C GLN A 35 -7.36 -0.05 -5.04
N GLY A 36 -7.43 -0.64 -6.23
CA GLY A 36 -7.35 0.02 -7.54
C GLY A 36 -6.07 -0.34 -8.28
N LEU A 37 -5.65 0.51 -9.21
CA LEU A 37 -4.45 0.30 -10.00
C LEU A 37 -3.18 0.64 -9.20
N LEU A 38 -2.34 -0.36 -8.98
CA LEU A 38 -1.07 -0.25 -8.27
C LEU A 38 0.10 -0.54 -9.19
N LYS A 39 1.20 0.18 -8.99
CA LYS A 39 2.53 -0.17 -9.48
C LYS A 39 3.43 -0.44 -8.29
N HIS A 40 3.86 -1.69 -8.11
CA HIS A 40 4.76 -2.05 -7.03
C HIS A 40 6.16 -1.48 -7.29
N LEU A 41 6.64 -0.63 -6.38
CA LEU A 41 7.95 0.01 -6.48
C LEU A 41 9.02 -0.81 -5.78
N LEU A 42 8.67 -1.38 -4.62
CA LEU A 42 9.59 -2.12 -3.79
C LEU A 42 8.83 -3.02 -2.80
N ASN A 43 9.16 -4.31 -2.77
CA ASN A 43 8.65 -5.26 -1.77
C ASN A 43 9.57 -6.49 -1.68
N GLU A 44 9.24 -7.41 -0.78
CA GLU A 44 10.05 -8.62 -0.50
C GLU A 44 10.24 -9.53 -1.73
N SER A 45 9.34 -9.50 -2.72
CA SER A 45 9.41 -10.35 -3.92
C SER A 45 10.37 -9.84 -4.99
N MET A 46 10.88 -8.61 -4.88
CA MET A 46 11.65 -7.93 -5.92
C MET A 46 13.18 -8.18 -5.84
N ASN A 47 13.60 -9.25 -5.19
CA ASN A 47 15.01 -9.60 -5.02
C ASN A 47 15.88 -8.44 -4.50
N THR A 48 15.34 -7.66 -3.57
CA THR A 48 16.07 -6.64 -2.80
C THR A 48 16.32 -7.17 -1.37
N ARG A 49 17.00 -6.37 -0.54
CA ARG A 49 17.16 -6.71 0.89
C ARG A 49 16.01 -6.21 1.76
N ILE A 50 15.01 -5.61 1.14
CA ILE A 50 13.87 -5.08 1.87
C ILE A 50 12.90 -6.22 2.17
N GLU A 51 12.53 -6.36 3.43
CA GLU A 51 11.63 -7.40 3.89
C GLU A 51 10.47 -6.83 4.71
N THR A 52 10.68 -5.64 5.28
CA THR A 52 9.75 -5.04 6.23
C THR A 52 9.05 -3.78 5.73
N VAL A 53 9.30 -3.36 4.49
CA VAL A 53 8.63 -2.20 3.88
C VAL A 53 8.13 -2.59 2.50
N ASP A 54 6.86 -2.31 2.24
CA ASP A 54 6.30 -2.28 0.89
C ASP A 54 6.16 -0.84 0.44
N ALA A 55 6.50 -0.56 -0.82
CA ALA A 55 6.22 0.71 -1.46
C ALA A 55 5.54 0.48 -2.80
N TYR A 56 4.47 1.20 -3.07
CA TYR A 56 3.76 1.16 -4.34
C TYR A 56 3.27 2.55 -4.75
N MET A 57 3.08 2.75 -6.04
CA MET A 57 2.36 3.89 -6.57
C MET A 57 0.92 3.48 -6.85
N GLN A 58 -0.03 4.20 -6.29
CA GLN A 58 -1.45 4.05 -6.59
C GLN A 58 -1.90 5.12 -7.58
N ILE A 59 -2.74 4.73 -8.54
CA ILE A 59 -3.37 5.65 -9.48
C ILE A 59 -4.88 5.59 -9.27
N ILE A 60 -5.48 6.74 -8.97
CA ILE A 60 -6.91 6.88 -8.81
C ILE A 60 -7.44 7.75 -9.96
N PRO A 61 -8.33 7.22 -10.81
CA PRO A 61 -8.91 7.95 -11.93
C PRO A 61 -9.65 9.21 -11.51
N PRO A 62 -9.93 10.14 -12.46
CA PRO A 62 -10.68 11.36 -12.20
C PRO A 62 -12.01 11.11 -11.48
N GLY A 63 -12.24 11.83 -10.37
CA GLY A 63 -13.48 11.74 -9.57
C GLY A 63 -13.72 10.38 -8.90
N SER A 64 -12.76 9.45 -8.95
CA SER A 64 -12.86 8.13 -8.36
C SER A 64 -12.22 8.04 -6.96
N LYS A 65 -12.15 6.83 -6.41
CA LYS A 65 -11.62 6.56 -5.07
C LYS A 65 -10.87 5.23 -5.01
N SER A 66 -10.01 5.08 -4.00
CA SER A 66 -9.37 3.81 -3.68
C SER A 66 -10.35 2.81 -3.07
N GLY A 67 -9.91 1.58 -2.87
CA GLY A 67 -10.56 0.67 -1.94
C GLY A 67 -10.50 1.21 -0.52
N LYS A 68 -11.53 0.91 0.29
CA LYS A 68 -11.58 1.23 1.73
C LYS A 68 -11.03 0.06 2.51
N HIS A 69 -10.08 0.31 3.39
CA HIS A 69 -9.39 -0.76 4.12
C HIS A 69 -8.79 -0.25 5.43
N ARG A 70 -8.26 -1.16 6.21
CA ARG A 70 -7.43 -0.91 7.38
C ARG A 70 -6.30 -1.91 7.48
N HIS A 71 -5.25 -1.55 8.17
CA HIS A 71 -4.14 -2.43 8.54
C HIS A 71 -3.49 -1.96 9.85
N LEU A 72 -2.87 -2.91 10.57
CA LEU A 72 -2.19 -2.62 11.83
C LEU A 72 -0.96 -1.71 11.64
N ALA A 73 -0.26 -1.85 10.52
CA ALA A 73 0.93 -1.05 10.24
C ALA A 73 0.59 0.42 9.99
N GLU A 74 1.49 1.33 10.37
CA GLU A 74 1.45 2.71 9.90
C GLU A 74 1.74 2.78 8.42
N GLU A 75 1.13 3.78 7.77
CA GLU A 75 1.39 4.08 6.37
C GLU A 75 1.73 5.56 6.19
N CYS A 76 2.66 5.81 5.28
CA CYS A 76 3.04 7.13 4.83
C CYS A 76 2.75 7.23 3.34
N VAL A 77 1.90 8.19 2.94
CA VAL A 77 1.51 8.38 1.55
C VAL A 77 1.98 9.74 1.07
N TYR A 78 2.91 9.76 0.11
CA TYR A 78 3.33 10.99 -0.56
C TYR A 78 2.45 11.26 -1.79
N VAL A 79 1.89 12.45 -1.86
CA VAL A 79 1.11 12.90 -3.01
C VAL A 79 2.05 13.35 -4.12
N LEU A 80 2.26 12.48 -5.12
CA LEU A 80 3.15 12.79 -6.24
C LEU A 80 2.50 13.76 -7.23
N GLU A 81 1.19 13.59 -7.49
CA GLU A 81 0.47 14.36 -8.50
C GLU A 81 -1.03 14.43 -8.18
N GLY A 82 -1.62 15.60 -8.39
CA GLY A 82 -3.06 15.83 -8.25
C GLY A 82 -3.46 16.36 -6.88
N ARG A 83 -4.76 16.26 -6.59
CA ARG A 83 -5.39 16.73 -5.35
C ARG A 83 -6.57 15.86 -4.97
N GLY A 84 -6.87 15.78 -3.71
CA GLY A 84 -7.97 14.98 -3.22
C GLY A 84 -8.21 15.13 -1.74
N TYR A 85 -8.78 14.11 -1.16
CA TYR A 85 -8.97 14.03 0.28
C TYR A 85 -9.01 12.57 0.74
N ASP A 86 -8.71 12.36 1.99
CA ASP A 86 -8.91 11.10 2.67
C ASP A 86 -10.08 11.18 3.64
N LEU A 87 -10.75 10.05 3.81
CA LEU A 87 -11.62 9.81 4.94
C LEU A 87 -10.92 8.82 5.88
N HIS A 88 -10.70 9.24 7.12
CA HIS A 88 -10.12 8.44 8.19
C HIS A 88 -11.13 8.22 9.30
N GLN A 89 -11.25 6.98 9.73
CA GLN A 89 -11.94 6.59 10.95
C GLN A 89 -10.90 5.92 11.85
N ASP A 90 -10.44 6.66 12.85
CA ASP A 90 -9.41 6.19 13.76
C ASP A 90 -9.95 5.07 14.66
N CYS A 91 -9.06 4.25 15.19
CA CYS A 91 -9.40 3.14 16.06
C CYS A 91 -8.74 3.31 17.43
N ASP A 92 -9.50 3.02 18.48
CA ASP A 92 -8.95 2.82 19.81
C ASP A 92 -8.37 1.41 19.91
N VAL A 93 -7.19 1.32 20.49
CA VAL A 93 -6.46 0.06 20.65
C VAL A 93 -6.30 -0.24 22.12
N GLU A 94 -6.73 -1.44 22.54
CA GLU A 94 -6.53 -1.96 23.87
C GLU A 94 -5.68 -3.23 23.82
N ILE A 95 -4.61 -3.26 24.59
CA ILE A 95 -3.71 -4.40 24.73
C ILE A 95 -3.81 -4.89 26.18
N THR A 96 -4.40 -6.08 26.34
CA THR A 96 -4.50 -6.79 27.61
C THR A 96 -3.72 -8.11 27.50
N ASP A 97 -4.33 -9.25 27.74
CA ASP A 97 -3.87 -10.59 27.37
C ASP A 97 -4.09 -10.88 25.87
N THR A 98 -4.91 -10.05 25.23
CA THR A 98 -5.22 -10.07 23.81
C THR A 98 -5.13 -8.65 23.23
N TYR A 99 -5.12 -8.57 21.91
CA TYR A 99 -5.13 -7.32 21.16
C TYR A 99 -6.56 -7.07 20.64
N HIS A 100 -7.13 -5.92 21.02
CA HIS A 100 -8.44 -5.47 20.57
C HIS A 100 -8.34 -4.09 19.94
N TRP A 101 -9.16 -3.84 18.93
CA TRP A 101 -9.31 -2.54 18.31
C TRP A 101 -10.79 -2.26 18.06
N THR A 102 -11.18 -0.99 18.22
CA THR A 102 -12.57 -0.54 18.04
C THR A 102 -12.56 0.75 17.24
N PRO A 103 -13.26 0.81 16.08
CA PRO A 103 -13.38 2.05 15.34
C PRO A 103 -14.09 3.13 16.17
N GLN A 104 -13.59 4.35 16.13
CA GLN A 104 -14.28 5.50 16.69
C GLN A 104 -15.51 5.87 15.85
N ASP A 105 -16.48 6.56 16.45
CA ASP A 105 -17.69 6.97 15.72
C ASP A 105 -17.43 8.08 14.70
N GLU A 106 -16.38 8.88 14.91
CA GLU A 106 -16.05 10.03 14.08
C GLU A 106 -15.27 9.61 12.84
N ILE A 107 -15.74 10.08 11.67
CA ILE A 107 -14.99 10.01 10.40
C ILE A 107 -14.49 11.41 10.07
N LYS A 108 -13.17 11.55 9.96
CA LYS A 108 -12.50 12.81 9.66
C LYS A 108 -12.11 12.88 8.19
N ARG A 109 -12.20 14.07 7.62
CA ARG A 109 -11.76 14.36 6.26
C ARG A 109 -10.49 15.18 6.28
N TYR A 110 -9.50 14.77 5.51
CA TYR A 110 -8.21 15.42 5.35
C TYR A 110 -7.97 15.73 3.87
N GLU A 111 -7.92 17.02 3.53
CA GLU A 111 -7.60 17.49 2.17
C GLU A 111 -6.09 17.40 1.95
N TRP A 112 -5.70 17.10 0.69
CA TRP A 112 -4.30 17.04 0.29
C TRP A 112 -4.11 17.45 -1.18
N GLU A 113 -2.91 17.90 -1.51
CA GLU A 113 -2.47 18.21 -2.87
C GLU A 113 -1.03 17.76 -3.12
N ALA A 114 -0.57 17.86 -4.37
CA ALA A 114 0.77 17.44 -4.77
C ALA A 114 1.87 18.08 -3.91
N GLY A 115 2.74 17.26 -3.35
CA GLY A 115 3.81 17.63 -2.42
C GLY A 115 3.49 17.35 -0.95
N ASP A 116 2.23 17.08 -0.60
CA ASP A 116 1.84 16.72 0.76
C ASP A 116 2.24 15.29 1.12
N VAL A 117 2.32 15.03 2.42
CA VAL A 117 2.46 13.70 3.01
C VAL A 117 1.27 13.43 3.91
N ILE A 118 0.57 12.32 3.64
CA ILE A 118 -0.53 11.84 4.46
C ILE A 118 0.03 10.78 5.40
N TYR A 119 -0.28 10.87 6.68
CA TYR A 119 0.02 9.86 7.67
C TYR A 119 -1.24 9.08 8.03
N ILE A 120 -1.16 7.76 7.97
CA ILE A 120 -2.23 6.86 8.35
C ILE A 120 -1.80 6.09 9.60
N PRO A 121 -2.44 6.38 10.75
CA PRO A 121 -2.15 5.70 12.02
C PRO A 121 -2.48 4.20 11.97
N PRO A 122 -1.92 3.38 12.88
CA PRO A 122 -2.27 1.98 13.00
C PRO A 122 -3.78 1.75 13.12
N ASN A 123 -4.29 0.79 12.36
CA ASN A 123 -5.71 0.39 12.30
C ASN A 123 -6.73 1.45 11.86
N THR A 124 -6.31 2.63 11.47
CA THR A 124 -7.21 3.63 10.89
C THR A 124 -7.89 3.05 9.65
N ILE A 125 -9.21 3.01 9.65
CA ILE A 125 -10.00 2.70 8.45
C ILE A 125 -9.91 3.91 7.54
N HIS A 126 -9.40 3.73 6.32
CA HIS A 126 -9.14 4.86 5.44
C HIS A 126 -9.47 4.58 3.97
N GLN A 127 -9.65 5.66 3.21
CA GLN A 127 -9.94 5.66 1.79
C GLN A 127 -9.50 6.97 1.15
N HIS A 128 -8.79 6.88 0.01
CA HIS A 128 -8.33 8.03 -0.76
C HIS A 128 -9.34 8.41 -1.84
N PHE A 129 -9.60 9.69 -2.04
CA PHE A 129 -10.53 10.21 -3.04
C PHE A 129 -9.83 11.21 -3.96
N ASN A 130 -9.94 11.01 -5.26
CA ASN A 130 -9.49 11.98 -6.24
C ASN A 130 -10.57 13.07 -6.41
N ALA A 131 -10.28 14.31 -6.03
CA ALA A 131 -11.18 15.45 -6.16
C ALA A 131 -11.08 16.17 -7.51
N ASP A 132 -10.14 15.76 -8.38
CA ASP A 132 -10.02 16.31 -9.74
C ASP A 132 -10.94 15.53 -10.69
N PRO A 133 -11.89 16.21 -11.39
CA PRO A 133 -12.80 15.52 -12.30
C PRO A 133 -12.16 15.15 -13.64
N ASP A 134 -10.99 15.70 -13.97
CA ASP A 134 -10.40 15.62 -15.30
C ASP A 134 -9.06 14.87 -15.32
N ARG A 135 -8.37 14.77 -14.17
CA ARG A 135 -7.02 14.19 -14.10
C ARG A 135 -6.90 13.13 -13.02
N PRO A 136 -6.13 12.05 -13.28
CA PRO A 136 -5.83 11.07 -12.26
C PRO A 136 -4.91 11.66 -11.18
N VAL A 137 -4.96 11.12 -9.98
CA VAL A 137 -3.97 11.38 -8.94
C VAL A 137 -2.99 10.22 -8.86
N ARG A 138 -1.76 10.51 -8.42
CA ARG A 138 -0.70 9.54 -8.15
C ARG A 138 -0.22 9.70 -6.73
N LEU A 139 -0.36 8.65 -5.99
CA LEU A 139 0.04 8.55 -4.59
C LEU A 139 1.17 7.53 -4.48
N ILE A 140 2.21 7.82 -3.71
CA ILE A 140 3.25 6.84 -3.36
C ILE A 140 3.05 6.46 -1.90
N SER A 141 2.66 5.21 -1.70
CA SER A 141 2.47 4.61 -0.39
C SER A 141 3.73 3.90 0.06
N SER A 142 4.02 3.98 1.35
CA SER A 142 5.06 3.21 2.03
C SER A 142 4.52 2.67 3.34
N ILE A 143 4.46 1.34 3.45
CA ILE A 143 3.88 0.61 4.57
C ILE A 143 4.93 -0.25 5.25
N ASN A 144 4.97 -0.17 6.58
CA ASN A 144 5.78 -1.08 7.39
C ASN A 144 5.12 -2.46 7.47
N ARG A 145 5.87 -3.53 7.14
CA ARG A 145 5.41 -4.92 7.18
C ARG A 145 5.97 -5.74 8.33
N ILE A 146 6.64 -5.11 9.29
CA ILE A 146 7.26 -5.85 10.40
C ILE A 146 6.25 -6.69 11.20
N PHE A 147 5.02 -6.20 11.34
CA PHE A 147 3.96 -6.90 12.06
C PHE A 147 3.60 -8.26 11.44
N LYS A 148 3.71 -8.40 10.10
CA LYS A 148 3.54 -9.67 9.39
C LYS A 148 4.49 -10.75 9.93
N TYR A 149 5.76 -10.38 10.17
CA TYR A 149 6.79 -11.29 10.65
C TYR A 149 6.67 -11.58 12.15
N CYS A 150 5.90 -10.77 12.87
CA CYS A 150 5.55 -11.00 14.28
C CYS A 150 4.23 -11.81 14.46
N GLY A 151 3.65 -12.31 13.37
CA GLY A 151 2.38 -13.04 13.42
C GLY A 151 1.14 -12.14 13.55
N LEU A 152 1.29 -10.84 13.34
CA LEU A 152 0.24 -9.83 13.49
C LEU A 152 -0.10 -9.19 12.12
N ASN A 153 -0.29 -10.00 11.09
CA ASN A 153 -0.69 -9.52 9.77
C ASN A 153 -2.19 -9.17 9.73
N ASP A 154 -2.58 -8.15 10.48
CA ASP A 154 -3.95 -7.67 10.58
C ASP A 154 -4.21 -6.67 9.45
N LEU A 155 -4.96 -7.12 8.44
CA LEU A 155 -5.32 -6.39 7.23
C LEU A 155 -6.74 -6.75 6.83
N GLU A 156 -7.59 -5.75 6.60
CA GLU A 156 -8.97 -5.94 6.17
C GLU A 156 -9.33 -5.03 5.00
N GLN A 157 -9.88 -5.64 3.94
CA GLN A 157 -10.48 -4.92 2.81
C GLN A 157 -11.99 -4.80 3.05
N ILE A 158 -12.49 -3.57 3.23
CA ILE A 158 -13.90 -3.26 3.56
C ILE A 158 -14.70 -3.00 2.30
N GLU A 159 -14.18 -2.15 1.40
CA GLU A 159 -14.78 -1.87 0.08
C GLU A 159 -13.71 -1.98 -1.01
N ASN A 160 -14.07 -2.53 -2.15
CA ASN A 160 -13.18 -2.52 -3.31
C ASN A 160 -13.20 -1.14 -4.01
N ALA A 161 -12.09 -0.79 -4.66
CA ALA A 161 -12.07 0.34 -5.58
C ALA A 161 -13.08 0.12 -6.73
N PRO A 162 -13.73 1.19 -7.25
CA PRO A 162 -14.70 1.04 -8.34
C PRO A 162 -14.13 0.37 -9.60
N GLU A 163 -12.84 0.51 -9.85
CA GLU A 163 -12.14 -0.05 -11.00
C GLU A 163 -11.76 -1.52 -10.83
N PHE A 164 -11.90 -2.09 -9.64
CA PHE A 164 -11.49 -3.46 -9.38
C PHE A 164 -12.39 -4.46 -10.10
N ASP A 165 -11.80 -5.21 -11.01
CA ASP A 165 -12.40 -6.35 -11.67
C ASP A 165 -11.38 -7.50 -11.72
N PRO A 166 -11.63 -8.63 -11.03
CA PRO A 166 -10.68 -9.75 -10.97
C PRO A 166 -10.51 -10.47 -12.32
N SER A 167 -11.38 -10.23 -13.29
CA SER A 167 -11.27 -10.79 -14.62
C SER A 167 -10.33 -10.00 -15.55
N VAL A 168 -9.91 -8.81 -15.11
CA VAL A 168 -9.08 -7.91 -15.91
C VAL A 168 -7.64 -8.40 -15.96
N VAL A 169 -7.17 -8.67 -17.16
CA VAL A 169 -5.74 -8.83 -17.43
C VAL A 169 -5.18 -7.47 -17.79
N LEU A 170 -4.20 -7.00 -17.00
CA LEU A 170 -3.49 -5.76 -17.28
C LEU A 170 -2.47 -5.98 -18.39
N ASP A 171 -2.68 -5.32 -19.52
CA ASP A 171 -1.70 -5.14 -20.57
C ASP A 171 -1.27 -3.67 -20.66
N GLY A 172 -0.27 -3.39 -21.49
CA GLY A 172 0.27 -2.03 -21.65
C GLY A 172 -0.76 -1.01 -22.15
N GLU A 173 -1.71 -1.43 -23.00
CA GLU A 173 -2.75 -0.56 -23.53
C GLU A 173 -3.76 -0.17 -22.43
N ARG A 174 -4.16 -1.13 -21.63
CA ARG A 174 -5.08 -0.93 -20.51
C ARG A 174 -4.48 -0.06 -19.41
N ILE A 175 -3.21 -0.26 -19.08
CA ILE A 175 -2.47 0.61 -18.16
C ILE A 175 -2.46 2.05 -18.69
N LEU A 176 -2.17 2.26 -19.97
CA LEU A 176 -2.17 3.58 -20.59
C LEU A 176 -3.54 4.26 -20.54
N GLN A 177 -4.64 3.53 -20.59
CA GLN A 177 -5.99 4.10 -20.44
C GLN A 177 -6.21 4.70 -19.04
N TYR A 178 -5.69 4.05 -17.98
CA TYR A 178 -5.75 4.60 -16.61
C TYR A 178 -4.84 5.81 -16.41
N LEU A 179 -3.71 5.87 -17.13
CA LEU A 179 -2.75 6.96 -17.00
C LEU A 179 -3.13 8.22 -17.77
N ARG A 180 -4.07 8.13 -18.74
CA ARG A 180 -4.47 9.21 -19.63
C ARG A 180 -5.86 9.80 -19.32
N LYS A 181 -6.61 9.14 -18.45
CA LYS A 181 -7.93 9.61 -18.01
C LYS A 181 -7.82 10.65 -16.86
#